data_e23a8103ff6a3f3ec4b12953748fbd3f
#
_entry.id   e23a8103ff6a3f3ec4b12953748fbd3f
#
_cell.length_a   1.000
_cell.length_b   1.000
_cell.length_c   1.000
_cell.angle_alpha   90.00
_cell.angle_beta   90.00
_cell.angle_gamma   90.00
#
_symmetry.space_group_name_H-M   'P 1'
#
loop_
_entity.id
_entity.type
_entity.pdbx_description
1 polymer ?
#
loop_
_entity_poly.entity_id
_entity_poly.type
_entity_poly.pdbx_seq_one_letter_code
_entity_poly.pdbx_strand_id
1 'polypeptide(L)'
;MLHQFTSHFLRHTAPSRRHLTPELLLRLVTPACALWAARAEDSPFADPYWGFYWPGGQATARYILDNAAIIKNRSVLDVGCGCGAGAIAAAMSNARTVVANDIDPFAVMATNINAELNKTKVETSTEDYIGKSCDDFDVILIGDMFYDEEFASILFAWLNRLSADNKMILIGDPGRHGLTEGRRSQMTLLASYELPQETRDENNGFTHTTVWQLNKL
;
A
#
# COMPACT_ATOMS: atom_id res chain seq x y z
N MET A 1 7.95 -24.14 -2.54
CA MET A 1 7.01 -23.02 -2.71
C MET A 1 7.76 -21.69 -2.93
N LEU A 2 8.62 -21.21 -2.03
CA LEU A 2 9.35 -19.94 -2.13
C LEU A 2 10.18 -19.81 -3.43
N HIS A 3 11.02 -20.79 -3.77
CA HIS A 3 11.81 -20.77 -5.01
C HIS A 3 10.96 -20.72 -6.28
N GLN A 4 9.84 -21.41 -6.29
CA GLN A 4 8.92 -21.41 -7.44
C GLN A 4 8.26 -20.03 -7.59
N PHE A 5 7.76 -19.45 -6.49
CA PHE A 5 7.21 -18.09 -6.50
C PHE A 5 8.24 -17.08 -7.01
N THR A 6 9.45 -17.06 -6.43
CA THR A 6 10.51 -16.12 -6.85
C THR A 6 10.80 -16.22 -8.33
N SER A 7 10.91 -17.44 -8.89
CA SER A 7 11.15 -17.65 -10.31
C SER A 7 10.01 -17.09 -11.17
N HIS A 8 8.75 -17.38 -10.81
CA HIS A 8 7.58 -16.84 -11.52
C HIS A 8 7.49 -15.32 -11.35
N PHE A 9 7.67 -14.79 -10.14
CA PHE A 9 7.67 -13.37 -9.85
C PHE A 9 8.69 -12.62 -10.73
N LEU A 10 9.94 -13.07 -10.79
CA LEU A 10 10.99 -12.44 -11.60
C LEU A 10 10.69 -12.51 -13.09
N ARG A 11 10.02 -13.55 -13.56
CA ARG A 11 9.64 -13.74 -14.97
C ARG A 11 8.49 -12.84 -15.39
N HIS A 12 7.53 -12.61 -14.50
CA HIS A 12 6.25 -11.96 -14.82
C HIS A 12 6.15 -10.52 -14.31
N THR A 13 7.19 -10.00 -13.67
CA THR A 13 7.29 -8.62 -13.24
C THR A 13 8.52 -7.94 -13.81
N ALA A 14 8.48 -6.62 -13.94
CA ALA A 14 9.62 -5.81 -14.36
C ALA A 14 9.97 -4.74 -13.32
N PRO A 15 11.27 -4.38 -13.16
CA PRO A 15 11.63 -3.24 -12.33
C PRO A 15 11.07 -1.96 -12.94
N SER A 16 10.43 -1.14 -12.12
CA SER A 16 9.84 0.13 -12.56
C SER A 16 10.14 1.24 -11.55
N ARG A 17 10.24 2.46 -12.08
CA ARG A 17 10.24 3.73 -11.35
C ARG A 17 9.19 4.68 -11.94
N ARG A 18 8.32 4.19 -12.82
CA ARG A 18 7.30 4.97 -13.54
C ARG A 18 6.01 5.06 -12.74
N HIS A 19 6.10 5.70 -11.58
CA HIS A 19 5.02 5.89 -10.62
C HIS A 19 5.30 7.16 -9.79
N LEU A 20 4.41 7.55 -8.89
CA LEU A 20 4.55 8.77 -8.07
C LEU A 20 5.81 8.80 -7.19
N THR A 21 6.44 7.68 -6.95
CA THR A 21 7.61 7.55 -6.06
C THR A 21 8.82 7.01 -6.82
N PRO A 22 9.41 7.73 -7.79
CA PRO A 22 10.53 7.24 -8.61
C PRO A 22 11.80 6.96 -7.80
N GLU A 23 11.87 7.36 -6.54
CA GLU A 23 12.91 6.98 -5.58
C GLU A 23 12.91 5.48 -5.29
N LEU A 24 11.74 4.85 -5.32
CA LEU A 24 11.56 3.41 -5.13
C LEU A 24 11.77 2.67 -6.44
N LEU A 25 12.59 1.61 -6.41
CA LEU A 25 12.67 0.63 -7.50
C LEU A 25 11.80 -0.56 -7.13
N LEU A 26 10.68 -0.72 -7.81
CA LEU A 26 9.72 -1.79 -7.52
C LEU A 26 9.61 -2.75 -8.70
N ARG A 27 9.57 -4.05 -8.45
CA ARG A 27 9.16 -5.03 -9.44
C ARG A 27 7.64 -5.13 -9.43
N LEU A 28 7.05 -4.82 -10.58
CA LEU A 28 5.60 -4.70 -10.76
C LEU A 28 5.16 -5.44 -12.02
N VAL A 29 3.90 -5.81 -12.08
CA VAL A 29 3.22 -6.15 -13.33
C VAL A 29 2.94 -4.84 -14.05
N THR A 30 3.53 -4.67 -15.21
CA THR A 30 3.38 -3.48 -16.06
C THR A 30 2.85 -3.88 -17.43
N PRO A 31 2.36 -2.95 -18.27
CA PRO A 31 1.91 -3.25 -19.62
C PRO A 31 2.96 -3.98 -20.49
N ALA A 32 4.24 -3.88 -20.15
CA ALA A 32 5.33 -4.60 -20.82
C ALA A 32 5.46 -6.07 -20.37
N CYS A 33 4.77 -6.48 -19.31
CA CYS A 33 4.82 -7.84 -18.79
C CYS A 33 3.76 -8.72 -19.47
N ALA A 34 4.12 -9.97 -19.81
CA ALA A 34 3.16 -10.92 -20.41
C ALA A 34 1.93 -11.15 -19.49
N LEU A 35 2.11 -11.08 -18.18
CA LEU A 35 1.03 -11.24 -17.20
C LEU A 35 -0.04 -10.13 -17.28
N TRP A 36 0.31 -8.93 -17.78
CA TRP A 36 -0.63 -7.82 -17.92
C TRP A 36 -1.86 -8.16 -18.79
N ALA A 37 -1.62 -8.84 -19.91
CA ALA A 37 -2.66 -9.22 -20.85
C ALA A 37 -3.06 -10.71 -20.72
N ALA A 38 -2.52 -11.43 -19.74
CA ALA A 38 -2.85 -12.84 -19.54
C ALA A 38 -4.29 -12.99 -19.06
N ARG A 39 -4.94 -14.07 -19.50
CA ARG A 39 -6.22 -14.47 -18.92
C ARG A 39 -5.99 -15.02 -17.52
N ALA A 40 -6.99 -14.96 -16.66
CA ALA A 40 -6.89 -15.49 -15.30
C ALA A 40 -6.44 -16.96 -15.26
N GLU A 41 -6.92 -17.78 -16.23
CA GLU A 41 -6.58 -19.20 -16.39
C GLU A 41 -5.11 -19.44 -16.80
N ASP A 42 -4.47 -18.46 -17.46
CA ASP A 42 -3.07 -18.53 -17.92
C ASP A 42 -2.10 -17.90 -16.89
N SER A 43 -2.63 -17.28 -15.84
CA SER A 43 -1.83 -16.67 -14.79
C SER A 43 -1.22 -17.72 -13.87
N PRO A 44 0.10 -17.67 -13.58
CA PRO A 44 0.70 -18.55 -12.58
C PRO A 44 0.33 -18.16 -11.15
N PHE A 45 -0.43 -17.08 -10.97
CA PHE A 45 -0.89 -16.54 -9.69
C PHE A 45 -2.40 -16.39 -9.71
N ALA A 46 -3.06 -16.77 -8.62
CA ALA A 46 -4.43 -16.39 -8.38
C ALA A 46 -4.45 -14.93 -7.92
N ASP A 47 -5.23 -14.08 -8.60
CA ASP A 47 -5.51 -12.69 -8.23
C ASP A 47 -4.26 -11.88 -7.78
N PRO A 48 -3.27 -11.64 -8.65
CA PRO A 48 -1.99 -11.03 -8.27
C PRO A 48 -2.10 -9.51 -8.03
N TYR A 49 -3.02 -9.08 -7.14
CA TYR A 49 -3.22 -7.67 -6.80
C TYR A 49 -1.96 -7.01 -6.24
N TRP A 50 -1.12 -7.76 -5.56
CA TRP A 50 0.19 -7.34 -5.07
C TRP A 50 1.19 -6.98 -6.18
N GLY A 51 0.96 -7.45 -7.39
CA GLY A 51 1.80 -7.14 -8.55
C GLY A 51 1.62 -5.72 -9.08
N PHE A 52 0.59 -5.01 -8.65
CA PHE A 52 0.26 -3.67 -9.10
C PHE A 52 0.57 -2.64 -8.02
N TYR A 53 0.97 -1.45 -8.45
CA TYR A 53 1.16 -0.32 -7.53
C TYR A 53 -0.05 0.61 -7.59
N TRP A 54 -1.03 0.30 -6.77
CA TRP A 54 -2.31 1.00 -6.75
C TRP A 54 -2.19 2.47 -6.35
N PRO A 55 -3.03 3.37 -6.92
CA PRO A 55 -2.93 4.81 -6.72
C PRO A 55 -2.92 5.27 -5.26
N GLY A 56 -3.74 4.67 -4.40
CA GLY A 56 -3.78 4.99 -2.98
C GLY A 56 -2.48 4.65 -2.27
N GLY A 57 -1.89 3.50 -2.57
CA GLY A 57 -0.56 3.12 -2.08
C GLY A 57 0.53 4.06 -2.58
N GLN A 58 0.46 4.51 -3.85
CA GLN A 58 1.38 5.51 -4.41
C GLN A 58 1.29 6.83 -3.64
N ALA A 59 0.08 7.30 -3.35
CA ALA A 59 -0.14 8.54 -2.60
C ALA A 59 0.44 8.47 -1.20
N THR A 60 0.16 7.38 -0.47
CA THR A 60 0.65 7.18 0.90
C THR A 60 2.17 7.18 0.94
N ALA A 61 2.82 6.41 0.04
CA ALA A 61 4.27 6.36 -0.04
C ALA A 61 4.87 7.71 -0.45
N ARG A 62 4.28 8.45 -1.42
CA ARG A 62 4.74 9.78 -1.81
C ARG A 62 4.66 10.75 -0.65
N TYR A 63 3.52 10.78 0.05
CA TYR A 63 3.34 11.65 1.20
C TYR A 63 4.38 11.40 2.30
N ILE A 64 4.68 10.13 2.60
CA ILE A 64 5.70 9.74 3.57
C ILE A 64 7.07 10.24 3.16
N LEU A 65 7.48 10.06 1.90
CA LEU A 65 8.78 10.51 1.40
C LEU A 65 8.91 12.04 1.44
N ASP A 66 7.84 12.77 1.13
CA ASP A 66 7.81 14.24 1.18
C ASP A 66 7.80 14.79 2.62
N ASN A 67 7.28 14.00 3.57
CA ASN A 67 7.06 14.41 4.97
C ASN A 67 7.73 13.45 5.95
N ALA A 68 8.98 13.06 5.72
CA ALA A 68 9.70 12.03 6.49
C ALA A 68 9.66 12.25 8.02
N ALA A 69 9.53 13.49 8.47
CA ALA A 69 9.45 13.84 9.91
C ALA A 69 8.26 13.20 10.63
N ILE A 70 7.14 12.95 9.93
CA ILE A 70 5.94 12.35 10.54
C ILE A 70 6.11 10.86 10.86
N ILE A 71 7.06 10.20 10.20
CA ILE A 71 7.34 8.76 10.34
C ILE A 71 8.60 8.50 11.18
N LYS A 72 9.52 9.47 11.22
CA LYS A 72 10.82 9.33 11.87
C LYS A 72 10.69 8.86 13.31
N ASN A 73 11.43 7.80 13.66
CA ASN A 73 11.47 7.17 14.98
C ASN A 73 10.12 6.57 15.45
N ARG A 74 9.15 6.39 14.57
CA ARG A 74 7.85 5.75 14.87
C ARG A 74 7.83 4.30 14.42
N SER A 75 7.00 3.48 15.08
CA SER A 75 6.66 2.13 14.62
C SER A 75 5.49 2.21 13.64
N VAL A 76 5.65 1.58 12.49
CA VAL A 76 4.71 1.66 11.36
C VAL A 76 4.19 0.29 11.00
N LEU A 77 2.88 0.17 10.84
CA LEU A 77 2.20 -0.98 10.25
C LEU A 77 1.57 -0.55 8.91
N ASP A 78 1.98 -1.21 7.82
CA ASP A 78 1.40 -1.03 6.49
C ASP A 78 0.46 -2.19 6.20
N VAL A 79 -0.86 -1.96 6.25
CA VAL A 79 -1.89 -3.00 6.14
C VAL A 79 -2.40 -3.08 4.70
N GLY A 80 -2.41 -4.28 4.14
CA GLY A 80 -2.65 -4.49 2.71
C GLY A 80 -1.49 -3.95 1.88
N CYS A 81 -0.25 -4.27 2.29
CA CYS A 81 0.97 -3.66 1.76
C CYS A 81 1.21 -3.94 0.26
N GLY A 82 0.62 -5.00 -0.30
CA GLY A 82 0.74 -5.37 -1.71
C GLY A 82 2.18 -5.49 -2.17
N CYS A 83 2.65 -4.53 -3.00
CA CYS A 83 4.03 -4.49 -3.49
C CYS A 83 5.05 -3.96 -2.46
N GLY A 84 4.60 -3.53 -1.27
CA GLY A 84 5.43 -3.07 -0.17
C GLY A 84 5.88 -1.61 -0.23
N ALA A 85 5.34 -0.81 -1.15
CA ALA A 85 5.84 0.55 -1.38
C ALA A 85 5.68 1.47 -0.16
N GLY A 86 4.55 1.40 0.57
CA GLY A 86 4.31 2.19 1.79
C GLY A 86 5.31 1.86 2.88
N ALA A 87 5.51 0.58 3.14
CA ALA A 87 6.48 0.09 4.12
C ALA A 87 7.92 0.48 3.75
N ILE A 88 8.31 0.34 2.47
CA ILE A 88 9.64 0.74 1.98
C ILE A 88 9.84 2.24 2.15
N ALA A 89 8.85 3.06 1.79
CA ALA A 89 8.89 4.51 1.99
C ALA A 89 9.05 4.88 3.47
N ALA A 90 8.34 4.20 4.37
CA ALA A 90 8.47 4.40 5.81
C ALA A 90 9.88 4.04 6.32
N ALA A 91 10.45 2.91 5.86
CA ALA A 91 11.80 2.52 6.22
C ALA A 91 12.84 3.54 5.73
N MET A 92 12.72 4.01 4.47
CA MET A 92 13.58 5.06 3.91
C MET A 92 13.44 6.39 4.67
N SER A 93 12.30 6.66 5.27
CA SER A 93 12.01 7.85 6.08
C SER A 93 12.44 7.70 7.56
N ASN A 94 13.28 6.72 7.87
CA ASN A 94 13.83 6.47 9.20
C ASN A 94 12.75 6.13 10.25
N ALA A 95 11.73 5.36 9.91
CA ALA A 95 10.87 4.72 10.89
C ALA A 95 11.71 3.85 11.84
N ARG A 96 11.29 3.73 13.11
CA ARG A 96 11.97 2.90 14.11
C ARG A 96 11.84 1.41 13.77
N THR A 97 10.62 1.00 13.48
CA THR A 97 10.25 -0.35 13.04
C THR A 97 9.20 -0.24 11.96
N VAL A 98 9.22 -1.15 10.99
CA VAL A 98 8.21 -1.21 9.94
C VAL A 98 7.78 -2.65 9.75
N VAL A 99 6.49 -2.90 9.86
CA VAL A 99 5.86 -4.17 9.52
C VAL A 99 4.99 -3.94 8.28
N ALA A 100 5.32 -4.64 7.20
CA ALA A 100 4.49 -4.74 6.01
C ALA A 100 3.57 -5.96 6.15
N ASN A 101 2.29 -5.74 6.16
CA ASN A 101 1.30 -6.76 6.39
C ASN A 101 0.40 -6.95 5.18
N ASP A 102 0.21 -8.19 4.79
CA ASP A 102 -0.80 -8.57 3.82
C ASP A 102 -1.23 -10.01 4.11
N ILE A 103 -2.53 -10.29 4.02
CA ILE A 103 -3.05 -11.66 4.23
C ILE A 103 -2.64 -12.61 3.11
N ASP A 104 -2.27 -12.07 1.93
CA ASP A 104 -1.71 -12.85 0.83
C ASP A 104 -0.21 -13.11 1.06
N PRO A 105 0.23 -14.35 1.25
CA PRO A 105 1.65 -14.67 1.42
C PRO A 105 2.49 -14.30 0.20
N PHE A 106 1.91 -14.21 -1.00
CA PHE A 106 2.63 -13.77 -2.19
C PHE A 106 2.90 -12.26 -2.19
N ALA A 107 2.00 -11.44 -1.63
CA ALA A 107 2.24 -10.02 -1.38
C ALA A 107 3.44 -9.81 -0.44
N VAL A 108 3.50 -10.58 0.65
CA VAL A 108 4.62 -10.57 1.59
C VAL A 108 5.94 -10.95 0.90
N MET A 109 5.94 -11.97 0.03
CA MET A 109 7.12 -12.35 -0.74
C MET A 109 7.55 -11.24 -1.73
N ALA A 110 6.59 -10.63 -2.43
CA ALA A 110 6.86 -9.51 -3.34
C ALA A 110 7.46 -8.31 -2.60
N THR A 111 6.89 -7.99 -1.43
CA THR A 111 7.39 -6.93 -0.55
C THR A 111 8.84 -7.18 -0.12
N ASN A 112 9.20 -8.39 0.29
CA ASN A 112 10.58 -8.72 0.67
C ASN A 112 11.56 -8.50 -0.49
N ILE A 113 11.20 -8.95 -1.70
CA ILE A 113 12.04 -8.75 -2.91
C ILE A 113 12.19 -7.24 -3.20
N ASN A 114 11.11 -6.47 -3.12
CA ASN A 114 11.15 -5.03 -3.36
C ASN A 114 11.92 -4.28 -2.26
N ALA A 115 11.83 -4.70 -1.00
CA ALA A 115 12.63 -4.14 0.09
C ALA A 115 14.13 -4.35 -0.12
N GLU A 116 14.55 -5.56 -0.55
CA GLU A 116 15.93 -5.86 -0.92
C GLU A 116 16.43 -4.96 -2.06
N LEU A 117 15.63 -4.77 -3.12
CA LEU A 117 15.98 -3.88 -4.24
C LEU A 117 16.23 -2.44 -3.80
N ASN A 118 15.54 -1.99 -2.77
CA ASN A 118 15.67 -0.64 -2.19
C ASN A 118 16.64 -0.59 -1.00
N LYS A 119 17.31 -1.70 -0.66
CA LYS A 119 18.25 -1.82 0.45
C LYS A 119 17.65 -1.38 1.80
N THR A 120 16.36 -1.64 1.99
CA THR A 120 15.63 -1.35 3.22
C THR A 120 15.39 -2.62 4.03
N LYS A 121 15.21 -2.46 5.35
CA LYS A 121 14.77 -3.53 6.24
C LYS A 121 13.31 -3.30 6.60
N VAL A 122 12.48 -4.28 6.29
CA VAL A 122 11.05 -4.29 6.57
C VAL A 122 10.74 -5.68 7.14
N GLU A 123 10.06 -5.73 8.27
CA GLU A 123 9.47 -6.97 8.77
C GLU A 123 8.18 -7.25 8.01
N THR A 124 7.83 -8.52 7.82
CA THR A 124 6.63 -8.89 7.08
C THR A 124 5.75 -9.82 7.87
N SER A 125 4.43 -9.72 7.70
CA SER A 125 3.43 -10.53 8.40
C SER A 125 2.27 -10.88 7.48
N THR A 126 1.77 -12.12 7.60
CA THR A 126 0.51 -12.56 6.95
C THR A 126 -0.67 -12.61 7.91
N GLU A 127 -0.51 -12.06 9.10
CA GLU A 127 -1.54 -12.04 10.12
C GLU A 127 -2.69 -11.09 9.73
N ASP A 128 -3.92 -11.46 10.03
CA ASP A 128 -5.03 -10.52 9.92
C ASP A 128 -5.01 -9.56 11.11
N TYR A 129 -4.67 -8.29 10.84
CA TYR A 129 -4.63 -7.23 11.85
C TYR A 129 -5.97 -6.52 12.01
N ILE A 130 -6.92 -6.67 11.09
CA ILE A 130 -8.21 -5.99 11.18
C ILE A 130 -8.95 -6.47 12.42
N GLY A 131 -9.33 -5.54 13.29
CA GLY A 131 -9.98 -5.84 14.55
C GLY A 131 -9.05 -5.88 15.77
N LYS A 132 -7.72 -5.93 15.61
CA LYS A 132 -6.74 -5.93 16.71
C LYS A 132 -6.43 -4.52 17.22
N SER A 133 -5.85 -4.42 18.42
CA SER A 133 -5.48 -3.14 19.06
C SER A 133 -4.24 -2.48 18.45
N CYS A 134 -3.35 -3.27 17.86
CA CYS A 134 -2.11 -2.78 17.24
C CYS A 134 -1.21 -1.98 18.18
N ASP A 135 -1.09 -2.38 19.45
CA ASP A 135 -0.45 -1.61 20.53
C ASP A 135 1.01 -1.26 20.24
N ASP A 136 1.72 -2.10 19.49
CA ASP A 136 3.13 -1.92 19.14
C ASP A 136 3.38 -0.85 18.06
N PHE A 137 2.32 -0.29 17.46
CA PHE A 137 2.44 0.64 16.35
C PHE A 137 1.97 2.04 16.69
N ASP A 138 2.73 3.03 16.23
CA ASP A 138 2.40 4.45 16.33
C ASP A 138 1.59 4.94 15.11
N VAL A 139 1.85 4.35 13.94
CA VAL A 139 1.28 4.76 12.64
C VAL A 139 0.76 3.55 11.89
N ILE A 140 -0.44 3.68 11.35
CA ILE A 140 -1.08 2.69 10.47
C ILE A 140 -1.21 3.31 9.08
N LEU A 141 -0.73 2.60 8.06
CA LEU A 141 -0.86 2.97 6.66
C LEU A 141 -1.92 2.11 6.00
N ILE A 142 -2.78 2.74 5.21
CA ILE A 142 -3.82 2.09 4.42
C ILE A 142 -3.70 2.65 2.98
N GLY A 143 -3.45 1.79 2.01
CA GLY A 143 -3.35 2.16 0.60
C GLY A 143 -4.38 1.45 -0.26
N ASP A 144 -5.33 2.20 -0.84
CA ASP A 144 -6.30 1.67 -1.84
C ASP A 144 -7.25 0.56 -1.33
N MET A 145 -7.61 0.56 -0.04
CA MET A 145 -8.39 -0.53 0.57
C MET A 145 -9.90 -0.27 0.66
N PHE A 146 -10.42 0.85 0.14
CA PHE A 146 -11.84 1.19 0.15
C PHE A 146 -12.57 0.77 -1.14
N TYR A 147 -12.19 -0.36 -1.73
CA TYR A 147 -12.71 -0.87 -3.01
C TYR A 147 -14.04 -1.64 -2.90
N ASP A 148 -14.38 -2.15 -1.72
CA ASP A 148 -15.63 -2.84 -1.42
C ASP A 148 -16.34 -2.15 -0.25
N GLU A 149 -17.68 -1.97 -0.32
CA GLU A 149 -18.40 -1.15 0.66
C GLU A 149 -18.60 -1.88 2.00
N GLU A 150 -18.85 -3.20 1.98
CA GLU A 150 -19.01 -4.00 3.19
C GLU A 150 -17.68 -4.08 3.94
N PHE A 151 -16.61 -4.43 3.23
CA PHE A 151 -15.26 -4.46 3.78
C PHE A 151 -14.82 -3.06 4.27
N ALA A 152 -15.10 -1.99 3.51
CA ALA A 152 -14.81 -0.62 3.91
C ALA A 152 -15.50 -0.22 5.22
N SER A 153 -16.70 -0.76 5.49
CA SER A 153 -17.41 -0.51 6.75
C SER A 153 -16.69 -1.15 7.95
N ILE A 154 -16.23 -2.38 7.80
CA ILE A 154 -15.46 -3.11 8.82
C ILE A 154 -14.11 -2.42 9.05
N LEU A 155 -13.40 -2.12 7.97
CA LEU A 155 -12.11 -1.42 8.00
C LEU A 155 -12.23 -0.08 8.71
N PHE A 156 -13.20 0.76 8.31
CA PHE A 156 -13.36 2.10 8.87
C PHE A 156 -13.73 2.08 10.36
N ALA A 157 -14.57 1.14 10.79
CA ALA A 157 -14.89 0.96 12.20
C ALA A 157 -13.66 0.59 13.04
N TRP A 158 -12.78 -0.27 12.49
CA TRP A 158 -11.52 -0.63 13.12
C TRP A 158 -10.55 0.56 13.21
N LEU A 159 -10.38 1.32 12.11
CA LEU A 159 -9.51 2.50 12.07
C LEU A 159 -9.95 3.59 13.05
N ASN A 160 -11.26 3.80 13.23
CA ASN A 160 -11.79 4.72 14.22
C ASN A 160 -11.40 4.33 15.66
N ARG A 161 -11.43 3.03 15.99
CA ARG A 161 -10.94 2.56 17.31
C ARG A 161 -9.46 2.86 17.49
N LEU A 162 -8.64 2.54 16.47
CA LEU A 162 -7.20 2.82 16.54
C LEU A 162 -6.89 4.32 16.67
N SER A 163 -7.67 5.17 15.98
CA SER A 163 -7.54 6.63 16.11
C SER A 163 -7.90 7.12 17.51
N ALA A 164 -8.95 6.56 18.14
CA ALA A 164 -9.30 6.84 19.52
C ALA A 164 -8.17 6.43 20.50
N ASP A 165 -7.45 5.35 20.19
CA ASP A 165 -6.25 4.88 20.92
C ASP A 165 -4.96 5.65 20.57
N ASN A 166 -5.10 6.85 19.98
CA ASN A 166 -4.00 7.76 19.60
C ASN A 166 -3.06 7.24 18.51
N LYS A 167 -3.45 6.27 17.71
CA LYS A 167 -2.69 5.89 16.53
C LYS A 167 -2.88 6.93 15.43
N MET A 168 -1.81 7.26 14.71
CA MET A 168 -1.91 8.05 13.48
C MET A 168 -2.34 7.14 12.34
N ILE A 169 -3.46 7.44 11.68
CA ILE A 169 -3.97 6.67 10.56
C ILE A 169 -3.81 7.50 9.29
N LEU A 170 -3.01 7.02 8.33
CA LEU A 170 -2.84 7.62 7.01
C LEU A 170 -3.51 6.74 5.96
N ILE A 171 -4.40 7.33 5.16
CA ILE A 171 -5.21 6.64 4.17
C ILE A 171 -4.93 7.27 2.80
N GLY A 172 -4.39 6.48 1.88
CA GLY A 172 -4.25 6.85 0.47
C GLY A 172 -5.38 6.25 -0.36
N ASP A 173 -6.06 7.10 -1.16
CA ASP A 173 -7.21 6.66 -1.95
C ASP A 173 -7.46 7.56 -3.18
N PRO A 174 -7.74 6.99 -4.37
CA PRO A 174 -8.03 7.75 -5.58
C PRO A 174 -9.49 8.20 -5.69
N GLY A 175 -10.33 7.91 -4.72
CA GLY A 175 -11.77 8.14 -4.75
C GLY A 175 -12.58 6.86 -4.98
N ARG A 176 -12.16 5.76 -4.36
CA ARG A 176 -12.92 4.50 -4.36
C ARG A 176 -14.30 4.72 -3.75
N HIS A 177 -15.30 3.98 -4.25
CA HIS A 177 -16.69 4.14 -3.82
C HIS A 177 -16.91 3.86 -2.32
N GLY A 178 -16.12 2.97 -1.72
CA GLY A 178 -16.12 2.70 -0.29
C GLY A 178 -15.62 3.87 0.57
N LEU A 179 -14.85 4.83 0.02
CA LEU A 179 -14.46 6.05 0.73
C LEU A 179 -15.53 7.14 0.54
N THR A 180 -16.69 6.94 1.13
CA THR A 180 -17.86 7.81 1.02
C THR A 180 -17.61 9.21 1.58
N GLU A 181 -18.48 10.18 1.22
CA GLU A 181 -18.42 11.54 1.78
C GLU A 181 -18.57 11.55 3.32
N GLY A 182 -19.46 10.70 3.86
CA GLY A 182 -19.62 10.54 5.30
C GLY A 182 -18.36 10.04 6.01
N ARG A 183 -17.56 9.19 5.37
CA ARG A 183 -16.24 8.76 5.90
C ARG A 183 -15.23 9.88 5.76
N ARG A 184 -15.15 10.55 4.59
CA ARG A 184 -14.25 11.68 4.36
C ARG A 184 -14.47 12.84 5.31
N SER A 185 -15.71 13.12 5.73
CA SER A 185 -16.02 14.19 6.71
C SER A 185 -15.37 13.98 8.08
N GLN A 186 -14.95 12.75 8.39
CA GLN A 186 -14.23 12.39 9.62
C GLN A 186 -12.70 12.41 9.45
N MET A 187 -12.21 12.92 8.33
CA MET A 187 -10.78 12.93 7.99
C MET A 187 -10.33 14.34 7.63
N THR A 188 -9.03 14.57 7.73
CA THR A 188 -8.36 15.77 7.22
C THR A 188 -7.61 15.41 5.96
N LEU A 189 -7.87 16.13 4.86
CA LEU A 189 -7.11 16.01 3.61
C LEU A 189 -5.70 16.57 3.85
N LEU A 190 -4.69 15.75 3.63
CA LEU A 190 -3.28 16.12 3.81
C LEU A 190 -2.60 16.48 2.49
N ALA A 191 -2.91 15.75 1.43
CA ALA A 191 -2.32 15.96 0.11
C ALA A 191 -3.23 15.44 -1.01
N SER A 192 -3.05 16.01 -2.21
CA SER A 192 -3.61 15.50 -3.46
C SER A 192 -2.50 15.48 -4.50
N TYR A 193 -2.37 14.36 -5.20
CA TYR A 193 -1.35 14.16 -6.22
C TYR A 193 -1.99 13.84 -7.56
N GLU A 194 -1.49 14.48 -8.61
CA GLU A 194 -1.80 14.10 -9.98
C GLU A 194 -1.03 12.81 -10.32
N LEU A 195 -1.74 11.83 -10.86
CA LEU A 195 -1.14 10.55 -11.21
C LEU A 195 -0.33 10.64 -12.52
N PRO A 196 0.84 10.00 -12.62
CA PRO A 196 1.55 9.84 -13.88
C PRO A 196 0.68 9.17 -14.95
N GLN A 197 0.93 9.46 -16.23
CA GLN A 197 0.11 8.94 -17.33
C GLN A 197 0.05 7.41 -17.31
N GLU A 198 1.16 6.73 -17.09
CA GLU A 198 1.21 5.28 -17.00
C GLU A 198 0.28 4.75 -15.89
N THR A 199 0.30 5.38 -14.71
CA THR A 199 -0.61 4.98 -13.61
C THR A 199 -2.08 5.21 -13.97
N ARG A 200 -2.41 6.29 -14.70
CA ARG A 200 -3.79 6.55 -15.17
C ARG A 200 -4.26 5.47 -16.11
N ASP A 201 -3.42 5.09 -17.06
CA ASP A 201 -3.72 4.07 -18.07
C ASP A 201 -3.90 2.68 -17.42
N GLU A 202 -3.14 2.40 -16.36
CA GLU A 202 -3.18 1.16 -15.59
C GLU A 202 -4.38 1.07 -14.61
N ASN A 203 -5.01 2.20 -14.26
CA ASN A 203 -5.98 2.25 -13.16
C ASN A 203 -7.33 2.88 -13.56
N ASN A 204 -7.89 2.48 -14.71
CA ASN A 204 -9.23 2.89 -15.15
C ASN A 204 -9.46 4.41 -15.21
N GLY A 205 -8.41 5.19 -15.48
CA GLY A 205 -8.51 6.62 -15.72
C GLY A 205 -8.61 7.50 -14.47
N PHE A 206 -8.32 6.99 -13.27
CA PHE A 206 -8.10 7.87 -12.12
C PHE A 206 -7.00 8.87 -12.47
N THR A 207 -7.28 10.16 -12.34
CA THR A 207 -6.32 11.23 -12.66
C THR A 207 -5.59 11.75 -11.43
N HIS A 208 -6.17 11.59 -10.26
CA HIS A 208 -5.63 12.04 -8.97
C HIS A 208 -5.77 10.96 -7.92
N THR A 209 -4.99 11.10 -6.88
CA THR A 209 -5.09 10.32 -5.66
C THR A 209 -4.83 11.23 -4.46
N THR A 210 -5.39 10.90 -3.31
CA THR A 210 -5.39 11.75 -2.12
C THR A 210 -4.83 11.01 -0.92
N VAL A 211 -4.29 11.77 0.03
CA VAL A 211 -3.90 11.26 1.35
C VAL A 211 -4.74 11.95 2.42
N TRP A 212 -5.32 11.17 3.26
CA TRP A 212 -6.15 11.59 4.38
C TRP A 212 -5.56 11.14 5.70
N GLN A 213 -5.72 11.92 6.72
CA GLN A 213 -5.52 11.51 8.11
C GLN A 213 -6.88 11.39 8.79
N LEU A 214 -7.15 10.23 9.40
CA LEU A 214 -8.35 10.05 10.21
C LEU A 214 -8.27 10.94 11.44
N ASN A 215 -9.31 11.74 11.68
CA ASN A 215 -9.39 12.64 12.82
C ASN A 215 -9.58 11.81 14.10
N LYS A 216 -9.02 12.29 15.18
CA LYS A 216 -9.27 11.74 16.50
C LYS A 216 -10.71 12.07 16.89
N LEU A 217 -11.47 11.06 17.29
CA LEU A 217 -12.82 11.22 17.83
C LEU A 217 -12.77 11.79 19.25
#